data_484ab17020af11a9f930a80f1255f022
#
_entry.id   484ab17020af11a9f930a80f1255f022
#
_cell.length_a   1.000
_cell.length_b   1.000
_cell.length_c   1.000
_cell.angle_alpha   90.00
_cell.angle_beta   90.00
_cell.angle_gamma   90.00
#
_symmetry.space_group_name_H-M   'P 1'
#
loop_
_entity.id
_entity.type
_entity.pdbx_description
1 polymer ?
#
loop_
_entity_poly.entity_id
_entity_poly.type
_entity_poly.pdbx_seq_one_letter_code
_entity_poly.pdbx_strand_id
1 'polypeptide(L)'
;MPGYDDGRVACTDDEIVIRHYYLAGAKRIKYQAIREVRSVPLGTMGKLRIHGSGDLVHWFNFDPRRPRKDTALVIYLDGRIRPVITPDDPARVAAELADHGVRVTAGRESGLW
;
A
#
# COMPACT_ATOMS: atom_id res chain seq x y z
N MET A 1 15.49 -13.09 -4.08
CA MET A 1 14.79 -13.13 -2.78
C MET A 1 14.08 -11.81 -2.55
N PRO A 2 12.81 -11.83 -2.15
CA PRO A 2 12.15 -10.58 -1.78
C PRO A 2 12.77 -10.03 -0.49
N GLY A 3 12.89 -8.72 -0.40
CA GLY A 3 13.35 -8.04 0.81
C GLY A 3 12.31 -8.01 1.90
N TYR A 4 11.04 -8.19 1.51
CA TYR A 4 9.90 -8.21 2.43
C TYR A 4 8.79 -9.05 1.81
N ASP A 5 8.10 -9.82 2.62
CA ASP A 5 6.92 -10.56 2.18
C ASP A 5 6.09 -10.98 3.41
N ASP A 6 4.88 -10.44 3.53
CA ASP A 6 3.97 -10.80 4.62
C ASP A 6 2.76 -11.63 4.13
N GLY A 7 2.80 -12.10 2.90
CA GLY A 7 1.72 -12.86 2.28
C GLY A 7 0.71 -11.99 1.53
N ARG A 8 0.65 -10.69 1.81
CA ARG A 8 -0.23 -9.74 1.11
C ARG A 8 0.55 -8.69 0.36
N VAL A 9 1.71 -8.30 0.86
CA VAL A 9 2.60 -7.35 0.21
C VAL A 9 3.99 -7.95 0.17
N ALA A 10 4.63 -7.90 -0.99
CA ALA A 10 6.01 -8.32 -1.14
C ALA A 10 6.81 -7.25 -1.86
N CYS A 11 8.03 -7.01 -1.41
CA CYS A 11 8.99 -6.14 -2.06
C CYS A 11 10.10 -7.00 -2.65
N THR A 12 10.17 -7.04 -3.97
CA THR A 12 11.19 -7.80 -4.70
C THR A 12 12.33 -6.87 -5.11
N ASP A 13 13.26 -7.36 -5.91
CA ASP A 13 14.41 -6.57 -6.36
C ASP A 13 13.99 -5.43 -7.31
N ASP A 14 12.88 -5.54 -8.01
CA ASP A 14 12.49 -4.58 -9.05
C ASP A 14 11.04 -4.08 -8.93
N GLU A 15 10.22 -4.66 -8.06
CA GLU A 15 8.81 -4.24 -7.97
C GLU A 15 8.20 -4.54 -6.60
N ILE A 16 7.11 -3.85 -6.30
CA ILE A 16 6.24 -4.21 -5.18
C ILE A 16 5.07 -5.02 -5.73
N VAL A 17 4.74 -6.11 -5.04
CA VAL A 17 3.64 -7.00 -5.40
C VAL A 17 2.57 -6.86 -4.34
N ILE A 18 1.36 -6.47 -4.76
CA ILE A 18 0.22 -6.30 -3.87
C ILE A 18 -0.74 -7.45 -4.17
N ARG A 19 -0.73 -8.46 -3.31
CA ARG A 19 -1.58 -9.64 -3.49
C ARG A 19 -3.00 -9.31 -3.11
N HIS A 20 -3.94 -9.98 -3.74
CA HIS A 20 -5.37 -9.77 -3.50
C HIS A 20 -5.82 -8.34 -3.78
N TYR A 21 -5.12 -7.66 -4.68
CA TYR A 21 -5.51 -6.33 -5.13
C TYR A 21 -6.80 -6.42 -5.94
N TYR A 22 -6.85 -7.38 -6.85
CA TYR A 22 -8.06 -7.75 -7.57
C TYR A 22 -8.68 -8.97 -6.91
N LEU A 23 -9.92 -9.29 -7.23
CA LEU A 23 -10.60 -10.47 -6.67
C LEU A 23 -9.83 -11.77 -6.95
N ALA A 24 -9.18 -11.85 -8.09
CA ALA A 24 -8.50 -13.07 -8.52
C ALA A 24 -7.03 -12.83 -8.90
N GLY A 25 -6.40 -11.77 -8.41
CA GLY A 25 -5.02 -11.54 -8.81
C GLY A 25 -4.30 -10.46 -8.03
N ALA A 26 -3.02 -10.34 -8.31
CA ALA A 26 -2.13 -9.37 -7.69
C ALA A 26 -1.84 -8.23 -8.65
N LYS A 27 -1.51 -7.06 -8.07
CA LYS A 27 -0.98 -5.94 -8.82
C LYS A 27 0.52 -5.88 -8.60
N ARG A 28 1.28 -5.78 -9.69
CA ARG A 28 2.73 -5.62 -9.66
C ARG A 28 3.07 -4.22 -10.14
N ILE A 29 3.85 -3.50 -9.34
CA ILE A 29 4.22 -2.12 -9.64
C ILE A 29 5.74 -2.01 -9.56
N LYS A 30 6.36 -1.69 -10.69
CA LYS A 30 7.80 -1.45 -10.70
C LYS A 30 8.11 -0.19 -9.91
N TYR A 31 9.23 -0.17 -9.19
CA TYR A 31 9.59 0.98 -8.36
C TYR A 31 9.69 2.26 -9.17
N GLN A 32 10.17 2.20 -10.41
CA GLN A 32 10.28 3.38 -11.27
C GLN A 32 8.92 4.00 -11.63
N ALA A 33 7.84 3.22 -11.56
CA ALA A 33 6.50 3.72 -11.86
C ALA A 33 5.85 4.44 -10.69
N ILE A 34 6.44 4.35 -9.50
CA ILE A 34 5.92 4.98 -8.30
C ILE A 34 6.45 6.40 -8.20
N ARG A 35 5.55 7.38 -8.12
CA ARG A 35 5.94 8.77 -7.94
C ARG A 35 6.34 9.06 -6.50
N GLU A 36 5.56 8.52 -5.58
CA GLU A 36 5.75 8.77 -4.14
C GLU A 36 4.93 7.76 -3.37
N VAL A 37 5.34 7.45 -2.15
CA VAL A 37 4.54 6.67 -1.21
C VAL A 37 4.37 7.52 0.05
N ARG A 38 3.14 7.63 0.53
CA ARG A 38 2.86 8.37 1.75
C ARG A 38 2.44 7.41 2.86
N SER A 39 3.15 7.48 3.98
CA SER A 39 2.81 6.73 5.18
C SER A 39 1.82 7.57 5.99
N VAL A 40 0.62 7.05 6.21
CA VAL A 40 -0.46 7.81 6.83
C VAL A 40 -1.11 7.00 7.96
N PRO A 41 -1.66 7.67 8.97
CA PRO A 41 -2.44 6.98 10.00
C PRO A 41 -3.76 6.50 9.40
N LEU A 42 -4.18 5.33 9.84
CA LEU A 42 -5.41 4.70 9.37
C LEU A 42 -6.50 4.94 10.41
N GLY A 43 -7.51 5.74 10.06
CA GLY A 43 -8.65 6.02 10.93
C GLY A 43 -9.69 4.92 10.88
N THR A 44 -10.80 5.12 11.61
CA THR A 44 -11.85 4.11 11.74
C THR A 44 -12.41 3.68 10.38
N MET A 45 -12.69 4.64 9.51
CA MET A 45 -13.26 4.32 8.20
C MET A 45 -12.28 3.52 7.35
N GLY A 46 -11.00 3.85 7.40
CA GLY A 46 -9.97 3.10 6.68
C GLY A 46 -9.82 1.69 7.21
N LYS A 47 -9.87 1.52 8.53
CA LYS A 47 -9.74 0.19 9.15
C LYS A 47 -10.89 -0.75 8.77
N LEU A 48 -12.06 -0.22 8.49
CA LEU A 48 -13.22 -1.01 8.12
C LEU A 48 -13.24 -1.41 6.64
N ARG A 49 -12.36 -0.87 5.83
CA ARG A 49 -12.27 -1.25 4.42
C ARG A 49 -11.45 -2.50 4.25
N ILE A 50 -12.11 -3.57 3.87
CA ILE A 50 -11.46 -4.86 3.66
C ILE A 50 -10.92 -4.96 2.23
N HIS A 51 -11.69 -4.45 1.24
CA HIS A 51 -11.30 -4.52 -0.17
C HIS A 51 -12.03 -3.46 -0.99
N GLY A 52 -11.36 -2.92 -2.00
CA GLY A 52 -11.96 -2.02 -2.96
C GLY A 52 -11.83 -0.56 -2.60
N SER A 53 -12.70 0.25 -3.18
CA SER A 53 -12.65 1.70 -3.06
C SER A 53 -13.99 2.27 -2.62
N GLY A 54 -13.95 3.24 -1.70
CA GLY A 54 -15.14 3.97 -1.29
C GLY A 54 -15.21 5.36 -1.88
N ASP A 55 -14.11 5.90 -2.41
CA ASP A 55 -14.02 7.27 -2.92
C ASP A 55 -13.59 7.35 -4.38
N LEU A 56 -13.43 6.22 -5.06
CA LEU A 56 -12.99 6.09 -6.46
C LEU A 56 -11.56 6.59 -6.71
N VAL A 57 -10.81 6.84 -5.66
CA VAL A 57 -9.39 7.25 -5.76
C VAL A 57 -8.50 6.23 -5.08
N HIS A 58 -8.82 5.85 -3.84
CA HIS A 58 -8.03 4.94 -3.04
C HIS A 58 -8.54 3.51 -3.21
N TRP A 59 -7.69 2.61 -3.65
CA TRP A 59 -8.05 1.20 -3.80
C TRP A 59 -7.29 0.37 -2.80
N PHE A 60 -8.03 -0.34 -1.95
CA PHE A 60 -7.48 -1.20 -0.92
C PHE A 60 -7.41 -2.65 -1.42
N ASN A 61 -6.27 -3.30 -1.25
CA ASN A 61 -6.19 -4.73 -1.47
C ASN A 61 -6.97 -5.48 -0.39
N PHE A 62 -7.36 -6.72 -0.68
CA PHE A 62 -8.06 -7.53 0.33
C PHE A 62 -7.14 -7.82 1.51
N ASP A 63 -7.53 -7.35 2.70
CA ASP A 63 -6.78 -7.57 3.93
C ASP A 63 -7.74 -7.66 5.12
N PRO A 64 -8.10 -8.89 5.56
CA PRO A 64 -9.00 -9.05 6.70
C PRO A 64 -8.37 -8.65 8.03
N ARG A 65 -7.05 -8.43 8.08
CA ARG A 65 -6.38 -7.94 9.29
C ARG A 65 -6.37 -6.42 9.39
N ARG A 66 -6.90 -5.71 8.39
CA ARG A 66 -6.82 -4.24 8.36
C ARG A 66 -7.41 -3.57 9.61
N PRO A 67 -8.49 -4.07 10.23
CA PRO A 67 -9.00 -3.43 11.46
C PRO A 67 -8.00 -3.40 12.62
N ARG A 68 -6.96 -4.22 12.59
CA ARG A 68 -5.92 -4.27 13.63
C ARG A 68 -4.70 -3.42 13.31
N LYS A 69 -4.70 -2.74 12.17
CA LYS A 69 -3.55 -1.98 11.69
C LYS A 69 -3.79 -0.48 11.83
N ASP A 70 -2.73 0.25 12.13
CA ASP A 70 -2.81 1.69 12.41
C ASP A 70 -2.20 2.55 11.32
N THR A 71 -1.44 1.95 10.41
CA THR A 71 -0.71 2.68 9.38
C THR A 71 -1.00 2.10 8.02
N ALA A 72 -1.24 2.99 7.05
CA ALA A 72 -1.40 2.63 5.65
C ALA A 72 -0.31 3.29 4.83
N LEU A 73 0.05 2.65 3.72
CA LEU A 73 0.93 3.24 2.72
C LEU A 73 0.10 3.50 1.47
N VAL A 74 0.03 4.77 1.07
CA VAL A 74 -0.70 5.19 -0.12
C VAL A 74 0.32 5.35 -1.25
N ILE A 75 0.12 4.63 -2.34
CA ILE A 75 1.05 4.62 -3.46
C ILE A 75 0.54 5.57 -4.54
N TYR A 76 1.34 6.58 -4.86
CA TYR A 76 1.00 7.57 -5.87
C TYR A 76 1.61 7.14 -7.20
N LEU A 77 0.75 6.93 -8.19
CA LEU A 77 1.11 6.59 -9.57
C LEU A 77 0.68 7.72 -10.49
N ASP A 78 0.93 7.58 -11.79
CA ASP A 78 0.50 8.60 -12.77
C ASP A 78 -1.01 8.67 -12.92
N GLY A 79 -1.71 7.57 -12.66
CA GLY A 79 -3.15 7.52 -12.79
C GLY A 79 -3.88 8.12 -11.59
N ARG A 80 -5.20 8.12 -11.67
CA ARG A 80 -6.08 8.63 -10.61
C ARG A 80 -6.15 7.71 -9.41
N ILE A 81 -6.11 6.40 -9.65
CA ILE A 81 -6.26 5.41 -8.59
C ILE A 81 -4.98 5.32 -7.79
N ARG A 82 -5.11 5.38 -6.48
CA ARG A 82 -4.00 5.26 -5.54
C ARG A 82 -4.15 3.95 -4.77
N PRO A 83 -3.32 2.95 -5.06
CA PRO A 83 -3.33 1.72 -4.25
C PRO A 83 -3.00 2.02 -2.80
N VAL A 84 -3.74 1.42 -1.88
CA VAL A 84 -3.51 1.55 -0.44
C VAL A 84 -3.23 0.18 0.11
N ILE A 85 -2.11 0.05 0.81
CA ILE A 85 -1.70 -1.20 1.43
C ILE A 85 -1.51 -1.00 2.92
N THR A 86 -1.75 -2.06 3.67
CA THR A 86 -1.52 -2.07 5.12
C THR A 86 -0.66 -3.28 5.46
N PRO A 87 0.65 -3.22 5.14
CA PRO A 87 1.53 -4.35 5.42
C PRO A 87 1.66 -4.61 6.92
N ASP A 88 2.05 -5.81 7.29
CA ASP A 88 2.23 -6.18 8.69
C ASP A 88 3.34 -5.35 9.34
N ASP A 89 4.36 -4.98 8.57
CA ASP A 89 5.46 -4.13 9.03
C ASP A 89 5.64 -2.95 8.06
N PRO A 90 4.89 -1.87 8.24
CA PRO A 90 4.96 -0.74 7.32
C PRO A 90 6.33 -0.04 7.32
N ALA A 91 7.03 -0.02 8.44
CA ALA A 91 8.35 0.59 8.50
C ALA A 91 9.36 -0.19 7.64
N ARG A 92 9.26 -1.51 7.63
CA ARG A 92 10.13 -2.37 6.83
C ARG A 92 9.85 -2.16 5.34
N VAL A 93 8.58 -2.07 4.95
CA VAL A 93 8.21 -1.81 3.56
C VAL A 93 8.70 -0.44 3.13
N ALA A 94 8.52 0.59 3.98
CA ALA A 94 9.01 1.93 3.67
C ALA A 94 10.53 1.94 3.46
N ALA A 95 11.28 1.22 4.27
CA ALA A 95 12.73 1.12 4.12
C ALA A 95 13.12 0.43 2.81
N GLU A 96 12.44 -0.65 2.45
CA GLU A 96 12.68 -1.34 1.18
C GLU A 96 12.39 -0.43 -0.01
N LEU A 97 11.30 0.32 0.03
CA LEU A 97 10.96 1.27 -1.03
C LEU A 97 12.03 2.35 -1.15
N ALA A 98 12.47 2.90 -0.03
CA ALA A 98 13.51 3.94 -0.03
C ALA A 98 14.83 3.39 -0.60
N ASP A 99 15.19 2.15 -0.27
CA ASP A 99 16.39 1.50 -0.81
C ASP A 99 16.34 1.36 -2.33
N HIS A 100 15.14 1.32 -2.90
CA HIS A 100 14.95 1.24 -4.36
C HIS A 100 14.66 2.61 -5.00
N GLY A 101 14.94 3.70 -4.28
CA GLY A 101 14.82 5.04 -4.83
C GLY A 101 13.42 5.63 -4.79
N VAL A 102 12.48 5.00 -4.11
CA VAL A 102 11.12 5.51 -3.98
C VAL A 102 11.05 6.52 -2.84
N ARG A 103 10.48 7.69 -3.11
CA ARG A 103 10.29 8.72 -2.09
C ARG A 103 9.16 8.31 -1.15
N VAL A 104 9.46 8.22 0.14
CA VAL A 104 8.47 7.91 1.16
C VAL A 104 8.35 9.09 2.11
N THR A 105 7.14 9.62 2.26
CA THR A 105 6.85 10.75 3.14
C THR A 105 5.81 10.33 4.18
N ALA A 106 5.66 11.14 5.23
CA ALA A 106 4.64 10.94 6.24
C ALA A 106 3.60 12.05 6.13
N GLY A 107 2.34 11.75 6.45
CA GLY A 107 1.29 12.74 6.38
C GLY A 107 -0.07 12.15 6.64
N ARG A 108 -1.10 12.85 6.21
CA ARG A 108 -2.48 12.41 6.29
C ARG A 108 -3.08 12.35 4.90
N GLU A 109 -4.03 11.46 4.73
CA GLU A 109 -4.69 11.27 3.45
C GLU A 109 -6.21 11.32 3.65
N SER A 110 -6.86 12.22 2.92
CA SER A 110 -8.31 12.37 2.97
C SER A 110 -8.99 11.08 2.53
N GLY A 111 -10.03 10.66 3.25
CA GLY A 111 -10.78 9.44 2.94
C GLY A 111 -10.31 8.21 3.70
N LEU A 112 -9.25 8.30 4.51
CA LEU A 112 -8.72 7.18 5.29
C LEU A 112 -8.95 7.32 6.79
N TRP A 113 -9.71 8.31 7.22
CA TRP A 113 -10.02 8.54 8.65
C TRP A 113 -11.06 7.63 9.23
#